data_56469aca358b1bd0ac3e4dc29b713654
#
_entry.id   56469aca358b1bd0ac3e4dc29b713654
#
_cell.length_a   1.000
_cell.length_b   1.000
_cell.length_c   1.000
_cell.angle_alpha   90.00
_cell.angle_beta   90.00
_cell.angle_gamma   90.00
#
_symmetry.space_group_name_H-M   'P 1'
#
loop_
_entity.id
_entity.type
_entity.pdbx_description
1 polymer ?
#
loop_
_entity_poly.entity_id
_entity_poly.type
_entity_poly.pdbx_seq_one_letter_code
_entity_poly.pdbx_strand_id
1 'polypeptide(L)'
;RDVERSRGLGDVYKRQVVGTGYVGLVSGTCFAEMGVRVTCIDVDIDKIEKLKNGEMPIYEPGLEELVRRNVEYGRLNFSTNLSDVIDEAAVVFSAVGTPPDEDGSADLQYVLAVAREFGRNINKYTILVTKSTVPVGTAQKVKMAIQGELDKRGLQIPFDVASNPEFLKEGAAIKDFMSPDRIVIGIESKRAEEILTKLYKPFLLQNFRVIFMDIPSAEMTKYAANAMLATRISFMNDIANLCERVGADVDSVRKGIGADARIGQKFLYAGCGYGGSCFPKDVKALIHTGVENGYHMEIIEAVERVNEKQKSIVYEKLVALISAEDSLKQASESCLKGKTIALLGLAFKPETDDMREAPALVVIDKLLKIGAQVRVFDPIAMDECKRRIGDSVTYTSNIYDCADGADALLLMTEWRQFRLPAWNVIDKVMKGKVIVDGRNIWNRVDIEKM
;
A
#
# COMPACT_ATOMS: atom_id res chain seq x y z
N ARG A 1 38.31 -15.23 -3.17
CA ARG A 1 38.09 -14.47 -4.44
C ARG A 1 36.75 -13.72 -4.44
N ASP A 2 35.70 -14.22 -3.77
CA ASP A 2 34.39 -13.54 -3.72
C ASP A 2 34.35 -12.39 -2.69
N VAL A 3 35.17 -12.46 -1.64
CA VAL A 3 35.31 -11.41 -0.62
C VAL A 3 36.01 -10.16 -1.16
N GLU A 4 36.92 -10.29 -2.14
CA GLU A 4 37.60 -9.13 -2.75
C GLU A 4 36.74 -8.41 -3.79
N ARG A 5 35.79 -9.10 -4.45
CA ARG A 5 34.83 -8.45 -5.37
C ARG A 5 33.81 -7.60 -4.64
N SER A 6 33.46 -7.94 -3.38
CA SER A 6 32.54 -7.13 -2.56
C SER A 6 33.21 -5.87 -1.98
N ARG A 7 34.54 -5.89 -1.74
CA ARG A 7 35.29 -4.73 -1.23
C ARG A 7 35.31 -3.53 -2.18
N GLY A 8 35.26 -3.75 -3.49
CA GLY A 8 35.32 -2.67 -4.48
C GLY A 8 34.02 -1.87 -4.68
N LEU A 9 32.87 -2.38 -4.23
CA LEU A 9 31.56 -1.71 -4.34
C LEU A 9 31.07 -1.14 -2.99
N GLY A 10 31.52 -1.71 -1.87
CA GLY A 10 31.08 -1.35 -0.52
C GLY A 10 31.64 -0.04 0.02
N ASP A 11 32.87 0.32 -0.39
CA ASP A 11 33.54 1.51 0.13
C ASP A 11 33.30 2.79 -0.69
N VAL A 12 32.73 2.68 -1.88
CA VAL A 12 32.62 3.84 -2.80
C VAL A 12 31.32 4.63 -2.62
N TYR A 13 30.24 4.03 -2.06
CA TYR A 13 28.94 4.72 -1.97
C TYR A 13 28.16 4.33 -0.70
N LYS A 14 28.26 5.11 0.37
CA LYS A 14 27.32 5.07 1.48
C LYS A 14 26.00 5.72 1.06
N ARG A 15 24.86 5.18 1.50
CA ARG A 15 23.52 5.68 1.20
C ARG A 15 22.77 5.99 2.47
N GLN A 16 21.91 6.98 2.37
CA GLN A 16 21.02 7.34 3.46
C GLN A 16 19.59 7.21 2.96
N VAL A 17 18.70 6.72 3.81
CA VAL A 17 17.27 6.64 3.56
C VAL A 17 16.55 7.39 4.66
N VAL A 18 15.94 8.52 4.34
CA VAL A 18 15.18 9.34 5.28
C VAL A 18 13.73 8.94 5.26
N GLY A 19 13.19 8.58 6.41
CA GLY A 19 11.89 7.98 6.64
C GLY A 19 12.02 6.46 6.83
N THR A 20 11.61 5.96 7.99
CA THR A 20 11.57 4.52 8.30
C THR A 20 10.13 3.97 8.29
N GLY A 21 9.27 4.58 7.48
CA GLY A 21 7.99 3.99 7.11
C GLY A 21 8.19 2.76 6.19
N TYR A 22 7.08 2.26 5.66
CA TYR A 22 7.08 1.04 4.85
C TYR A 22 8.10 1.09 3.71
N VAL A 23 8.03 2.13 2.86
CA VAL A 23 8.91 2.28 1.69
C VAL A 23 10.37 2.44 2.08
N GLY A 24 10.65 3.28 3.08
CA GLY A 24 12.03 3.59 3.48
C GLY A 24 12.72 2.41 4.16
N LEU A 25 12.05 1.74 5.11
CA LEU A 25 12.64 0.61 5.82
C LEU A 25 12.89 -0.58 4.90
N VAL A 26 11.92 -0.93 4.04
CA VAL A 26 12.09 -2.00 3.04
C VAL A 26 13.20 -1.66 2.06
N SER A 27 13.21 -0.43 1.51
CA SER A 27 14.24 0.00 0.55
C SER A 27 15.63 -0.02 1.17
N GLY A 28 15.80 0.55 2.37
CA GLY A 28 17.08 0.59 3.08
C GLY A 28 17.61 -0.81 3.38
N THR A 29 16.72 -1.69 3.86
CA THR A 29 17.07 -3.09 4.17
C THR A 29 17.47 -3.86 2.92
N CYS A 30 16.72 -3.72 1.81
CA CYS A 30 17.05 -4.38 0.54
C CYS A 30 18.35 -3.87 -0.08
N PHE A 31 18.65 -2.56 0.01
CA PHE A 31 19.96 -2.06 -0.39
C PHE A 31 21.09 -2.63 0.47
N ALA A 32 20.89 -2.73 1.79
CA ALA A 32 21.85 -3.33 2.70
C ALA A 32 22.09 -4.81 2.39
N GLU A 33 21.04 -5.55 2.03
CA GLU A 33 21.13 -6.96 1.63
C GLU A 33 22.00 -7.17 0.38
N MET A 34 22.00 -6.20 -0.53
CA MET A 34 22.87 -6.19 -1.71
C MET A 34 24.32 -5.75 -1.40
N GLY A 35 24.70 -5.64 -0.12
CA GLY A 35 26.05 -5.34 0.33
C GLY A 35 26.40 -3.85 0.42
N VAL A 36 25.40 -2.97 0.29
CA VAL A 36 25.54 -1.52 0.43
C VAL A 36 25.48 -1.13 1.91
N ARG A 37 26.32 -0.20 2.36
CA ARG A 37 26.15 0.40 3.70
C ARG A 37 25.05 1.44 3.67
N VAL A 38 24.01 1.24 4.46
CA VAL A 38 22.82 2.09 4.53
C VAL A 38 22.60 2.56 5.96
N THR A 39 22.29 3.84 6.14
CA THR A 39 21.69 4.34 7.38
C THR A 39 20.27 4.79 7.10
N CYS A 40 19.30 4.20 7.78
CA CYS A 40 17.92 4.64 7.78
C CYS A 40 17.72 5.69 8.88
N ILE A 41 17.06 6.79 8.53
CA ILE A 41 16.91 7.97 9.39
C ILE A 41 15.44 8.25 9.59
N ASP A 42 15.02 8.49 10.83
CA ASP A 42 13.67 8.95 11.15
C ASP A 42 13.73 9.93 12.32
N VAL A 43 12.91 10.95 12.30
CA VAL A 43 12.81 11.94 13.40
C VAL A 43 12.14 11.37 14.65
N ASP A 44 11.43 10.25 14.53
CA ASP A 44 10.78 9.56 15.63
C ASP A 44 11.83 8.72 16.40
N ILE A 45 12.20 9.21 17.57
CA ILE A 45 13.22 8.62 18.45
C ILE A 45 12.77 7.24 18.92
N ASP A 46 11.51 7.10 19.34
CA ASP A 46 10.97 5.83 19.87
C ASP A 46 11.01 4.74 18.81
N LYS A 47 10.68 5.11 17.58
CA LYS A 47 10.71 4.21 16.42
C LYS A 47 12.14 3.76 16.08
N ILE A 48 13.10 4.68 16.12
CA ILE A 48 14.52 4.36 15.89
C ILE A 48 15.06 3.46 17.02
N GLU A 49 14.69 3.70 18.27
CA GLU A 49 15.10 2.85 19.40
C GLU A 49 14.50 1.43 19.27
N LYS A 50 13.22 1.30 18.92
CA LYS A 50 12.61 0.00 18.62
C LYS A 50 13.37 -0.74 17.52
N LEU A 51 13.66 -0.08 16.41
CA LEU A 51 14.42 -0.67 15.30
C LEU A 51 15.82 -1.12 15.73
N LYS A 52 16.53 -0.36 16.56
CA LYS A 52 17.84 -0.72 17.13
C LYS A 52 17.74 -1.96 18.04
N ASN A 53 16.62 -2.14 18.72
CA ASN A 53 16.32 -3.29 19.57
C ASN A 53 15.76 -4.48 18.80
N GLY A 54 15.61 -4.38 17.48
CA GLY A 54 15.09 -5.45 16.62
C GLY A 54 13.57 -5.53 16.55
N GLU A 55 12.84 -4.53 17.08
CA GLU A 55 11.38 -4.46 17.00
C GLU A 55 10.95 -3.77 15.69
N MET A 56 10.10 -4.44 14.90
CA MET A 56 9.63 -3.91 13.62
C MET A 56 8.41 -3.01 13.79
N PRO A 57 8.45 -1.76 13.27
CA PRO A 57 7.30 -0.85 13.34
C PRO A 57 6.24 -1.11 12.27
N ILE A 58 6.48 -2.06 11.37
CA ILE A 58 5.60 -2.42 10.26
C ILE A 58 5.59 -3.94 10.09
N TYR A 59 4.48 -4.48 9.60
CA TYR A 59 4.39 -5.87 9.20
C TYR A 59 4.73 -6.04 7.71
N GLU A 60 5.78 -6.80 7.40
CA GLU A 60 6.12 -7.26 6.05
C GLU A 60 6.80 -8.62 6.17
N PRO A 61 6.30 -9.67 5.48
CA PRO A 61 6.87 -11.01 5.57
C PRO A 61 8.38 -11.05 5.27
N GLY A 62 9.17 -11.57 6.21
CA GLY A 62 10.63 -11.73 6.08
C GLY A 62 11.45 -10.45 6.33
N LEU A 63 10.85 -9.30 6.60
CA LEU A 63 11.58 -8.04 6.82
C LEU A 63 12.42 -8.09 8.11
N GLU A 64 11.85 -8.59 9.20
CA GLU A 64 12.52 -8.66 10.50
C GLU A 64 13.84 -9.44 10.41
N GLU A 65 13.83 -10.61 9.77
CA GLU A 65 15.03 -11.43 9.59
C GLU A 65 16.09 -10.69 8.76
N LEU A 66 15.68 -10.00 7.66
CA LEU A 66 16.60 -9.24 6.84
C LEU A 66 17.20 -8.04 7.58
N VAL A 67 16.40 -7.31 8.36
CA VAL A 67 16.87 -6.19 9.19
C VAL A 67 17.91 -6.69 10.19
N ARG A 68 17.57 -7.69 11.00
CA ARG A 68 18.47 -8.26 12.01
C ARG A 68 19.80 -8.68 11.39
N ARG A 69 19.77 -9.46 10.32
CA ARG A 69 20.98 -9.94 9.62
C ARG A 69 21.85 -8.81 9.11
N ASN A 70 21.27 -7.75 8.53
CA ASN A 70 22.04 -6.64 7.99
C ASN A 70 22.58 -5.69 9.08
N VAL A 71 21.89 -5.58 10.21
CA VAL A 71 22.42 -4.89 11.40
C VAL A 71 23.63 -5.64 11.97
N GLU A 72 23.52 -6.96 12.14
CA GLU A 72 24.63 -7.83 12.62
C GLU A 72 25.86 -7.73 11.71
N TYR A 73 25.67 -7.64 10.39
CA TYR A 73 26.78 -7.45 9.43
C TYR A 73 27.28 -6.01 9.32
N GLY A 74 26.75 -5.06 10.09
CA GLY A 74 27.12 -3.65 10.05
C GLY A 74 26.82 -2.95 8.72
N ARG A 75 25.88 -3.48 7.93
CA ARG A 75 25.45 -2.92 6.65
C ARG A 75 24.22 -2.01 6.78
N LEU A 76 23.39 -2.24 7.79
CA LEU A 76 22.21 -1.45 8.09
C LEU A 76 22.36 -0.80 9.45
N ASN A 77 22.16 0.53 9.51
CA ASN A 77 22.20 1.31 10.72
C ASN A 77 20.97 2.21 10.81
N PHE A 78 20.68 2.72 12.01
CA PHE A 78 19.57 3.62 12.30
C PHE A 78 20.04 4.87 13.02
N SER A 79 19.57 6.05 12.61
CA SER A 79 19.87 7.34 13.22
C SER A 79 18.64 8.24 13.27
N THR A 80 18.66 9.23 14.14
CA THR A 80 17.65 10.30 14.18
C THR A 80 18.09 11.56 13.43
N ASN A 81 19.37 11.66 13.03
CA ASN A 81 19.94 12.86 12.43
C ASN A 81 20.59 12.56 11.07
N LEU A 82 20.16 13.26 10.05
CA LEU A 82 20.80 13.21 8.72
C LEU A 82 22.20 13.83 8.74
N SER A 83 22.41 14.89 9.54
CA SER A 83 23.68 15.60 9.66
C SER A 83 24.87 14.70 10.01
N ASP A 84 24.63 13.66 10.83
CA ASP A 84 25.70 12.79 11.33
C ASP A 84 26.29 11.87 10.25
N VAL A 85 25.57 11.68 9.15
CA VAL A 85 25.89 10.65 8.15
C VAL A 85 25.95 11.18 6.71
N ILE A 86 25.52 12.41 6.44
CA ILE A 86 25.37 12.95 5.10
C ILE A 86 26.72 13.17 4.40
N ASP A 87 27.77 13.51 5.13
CA ASP A 87 29.11 13.77 4.57
C ASP A 87 29.71 12.55 3.88
N GLU A 88 29.29 11.36 4.24
CA GLU A 88 29.72 10.12 3.60
C GLU A 88 28.80 9.70 2.45
N ALA A 89 27.58 10.27 2.35
CA ALA A 89 26.58 9.90 1.37
C ALA A 89 26.93 10.39 -0.04
N ALA A 90 26.73 9.52 -1.03
CA ALA A 90 26.66 9.92 -2.44
C ALA A 90 25.20 10.11 -2.89
N VAL A 91 24.26 9.40 -2.26
CA VAL A 91 22.83 9.43 -2.55
C VAL A 91 22.05 9.42 -1.24
N VAL A 92 21.10 10.32 -1.13
CA VAL A 92 20.11 10.37 -0.05
C VAL A 92 18.73 10.12 -0.64
N PHE A 93 18.02 9.10 -0.14
CA PHE A 93 16.64 8.82 -0.53
C PHE A 93 15.68 9.45 0.47
N SER A 94 14.75 10.24 -0.02
CA SER A 94 13.60 10.73 0.74
C SER A 94 12.43 9.77 0.54
N ALA A 95 12.08 9.03 1.60
CA ALA A 95 11.00 8.05 1.64
C ALA A 95 9.99 8.37 2.76
N VAL A 96 9.81 9.66 3.02
CA VAL A 96 8.88 10.17 4.04
C VAL A 96 7.43 10.11 3.57
N GLY A 97 6.50 10.13 4.52
CA GLY A 97 5.07 10.13 4.19
C GLY A 97 4.63 11.36 3.40
N THR A 98 3.63 11.16 2.55
CA THR A 98 2.90 12.21 1.84
C THR A 98 1.41 11.99 2.10
N PRO A 99 0.92 12.26 3.33
CA PRO A 99 -0.48 12.08 3.64
C PRO A 99 -1.35 12.99 2.77
N PRO A 100 -2.63 12.64 2.56
CA PRO A 100 -3.57 13.56 1.90
C PRO A 100 -3.84 14.74 2.82
N ASP A 101 -3.92 15.94 2.24
CA ASP A 101 -4.44 17.14 2.89
C ASP A 101 -5.99 17.13 2.84
N GLU A 102 -6.65 18.08 3.52
CA GLU A 102 -8.11 18.16 3.61
C GLU A 102 -8.78 18.34 2.23
N ASP A 103 -8.10 18.98 1.28
CA ASP A 103 -8.56 19.18 -0.09
C ASP A 103 -8.27 18.02 -1.04
N GLY A 104 -7.64 16.94 -0.54
CA GLY A 104 -7.23 15.76 -1.31
C GLY A 104 -5.87 15.89 -2.00
N SER A 105 -5.19 17.03 -1.88
CA SER A 105 -3.80 17.19 -2.33
C SER A 105 -2.84 16.35 -1.48
N ALA A 106 -1.60 16.18 -1.94
CA ALA A 106 -0.56 15.53 -1.14
C ALA A 106 0.17 16.58 -0.28
N ASP A 107 0.20 16.38 1.03
CA ASP A 107 1.01 17.20 1.93
C ASP A 107 2.51 16.96 1.71
N LEU A 108 3.20 18.00 1.27
CA LEU A 108 4.63 17.97 0.95
C LEU A 108 5.53 18.47 2.09
N GLN A 109 4.99 18.82 3.25
CA GLN A 109 5.76 19.43 4.35
C GLN A 109 6.97 18.56 4.74
N TYR A 110 6.80 17.25 4.83
CA TYR A 110 7.88 16.32 5.21
C TYR A 110 8.94 16.20 4.10
N VAL A 111 8.52 16.14 2.83
CA VAL A 111 9.44 16.10 1.68
C VAL A 111 10.29 17.37 1.61
N LEU A 112 9.67 18.53 1.82
CA LEU A 112 10.38 19.82 1.84
C LEU A 112 11.23 20.01 3.09
N ALA A 113 10.86 19.42 4.24
CA ALA A 113 11.69 19.41 5.44
C ALA A 113 12.99 18.64 5.19
N VAL A 114 12.91 17.45 4.59
CA VAL A 114 14.10 16.66 4.18
C VAL A 114 14.96 17.44 3.20
N ALA A 115 14.36 18.12 2.22
CA ALA A 115 15.10 18.93 1.24
C ALA A 115 15.88 20.09 1.93
N ARG A 116 15.26 20.79 2.88
CA ARG A 116 15.92 21.83 3.65
C ARG A 116 17.04 21.27 4.53
N GLU A 117 16.79 20.16 5.22
CA GLU A 117 17.81 19.52 6.06
C GLU A 117 18.99 19.04 5.21
N PHE A 118 18.72 18.46 4.04
CA PHE A 118 19.73 18.12 3.04
C PHE A 118 20.56 19.36 2.66
N GLY A 119 19.92 20.48 2.28
CA GLY A 119 20.60 21.72 1.89
C GLY A 119 21.44 22.35 3.01
N ARG A 120 21.00 22.21 4.28
CA ARG A 120 21.75 22.68 5.46
C ARG A 120 23.04 21.89 5.70
N ASN A 121 23.09 20.64 5.29
CA ASN A 121 24.14 19.72 5.73
C ASN A 121 25.08 19.23 4.62
N ILE A 122 24.72 19.33 3.34
CA ILE A 122 25.63 18.88 2.26
C ILE A 122 26.88 19.74 2.20
N ASN A 123 28.04 19.09 2.00
CA ASN A 123 29.36 19.73 1.85
C ASN A 123 30.09 19.27 0.57
N LYS A 124 29.50 18.35 -0.17
CA LYS A 124 30.01 17.84 -1.45
C LYS A 124 28.86 17.50 -2.38
N TYR A 125 29.16 17.19 -3.64
CA TYR A 125 28.16 16.72 -4.57
C TYR A 125 27.44 15.49 -4.03
N THR A 126 26.13 15.59 -3.89
CA THR A 126 25.24 14.53 -3.42
C THR A 126 23.93 14.61 -4.19
N ILE A 127 23.28 13.47 -4.42
CA ILE A 127 21.98 13.40 -5.09
C ILE A 127 20.89 13.20 -4.02
N LEU A 128 19.85 14.05 -4.03
CA LEU A 128 18.61 13.79 -3.29
C LEU A 128 17.60 13.11 -4.20
N VAL A 129 17.20 11.90 -3.86
CA VAL A 129 16.24 11.08 -4.63
C VAL A 129 14.92 11.04 -3.88
N THR A 130 13.87 11.58 -4.46
CA THR A 130 12.50 11.44 -3.93
C THR A 130 11.96 10.06 -4.31
N LYS A 131 11.73 9.23 -3.31
CA LYS A 131 11.11 7.89 -3.45
C LYS A 131 9.64 7.90 -3.07
N SER A 132 9.21 8.86 -2.26
CA SER A 132 7.81 9.13 -1.94
C SER A 132 6.99 9.42 -3.19
N THR A 133 5.72 9.03 -3.18
CA THR A 133 4.78 9.41 -4.23
C THR A 133 4.38 10.88 -4.05
N VAL A 134 4.75 11.70 -5.02
CA VAL A 134 4.59 13.16 -4.96
C VAL A 134 3.94 13.69 -6.25
N PRO A 135 3.15 14.78 -6.20
CA PRO A 135 2.61 15.44 -7.38
C PRO A 135 3.70 15.91 -8.35
N VAL A 136 3.33 15.99 -9.64
CA VAL A 136 4.21 16.51 -10.69
C VAL A 136 4.63 17.94 -10.35
N GLY A 137 5.93 18.24 -10.50
CA GLY A 137 6.53 19.53 -10.17
C GLY A 137 7.08 19.60 -8.73
N THR A 138 6.96 18.54 -7.94
CA THR A 138 7.53 18.50 -6.58
C THR A 138 9.05 18.59 -6.59
N ALA A 139 9.72 17.97 -7.55
CA ALA A 139 11.19 18.05 -7.66
C ALA A 139 11.70 19.49 -7.82
N GLN A 140 10.96 20.36 -8.51
CA GLN A 140 11.32 21.78 -8.61
C GLN A 140 11.23 22.48 -7.24
N LYS A 141 10.18 22.18 -6.46
CA LYS A 141 10.02 22.71 -5.08
C LYS A 141 11.17 22.23 -4.19
N VAL A 142 11.53 20.95 -4.30
CA VAL A 142 12.66 20.33 -3.58
C VAL A 142 13.97 21.04 -3.95
N LYS A 143 14.24 21.26 -5.24
CA LYS A 143 15.45 21.94 -5.74
C LYS A 143 15.55 23.37 -5.19
N MET A 144 14.45 24.11 -5.21
CA MET A 144 14.41 25.47 -4.64
C MET A 144 14.64 25.45 -3.12
N ALA A 145 14.09 24.48 -2.40
CA ALA A 145 14.28 24.37 -0.95
C ALA A 145 15.76 24.09 -0.59
N ILE A 146 16.42 23.21 -1.35
CA ILE A 146 17.87 22.94 -1.17
C ILE A 146 18.69 24.19 -1.47
N GLN A 147 18.46 24.82 -2.62
CA GLN A 147 19.19 26.00 -3.05
C GLN A 147 19.04 27.15 -2.03
N GLY A 148 17.83 27.38 -1.52
CA GLY A 148 17.60 28.40 -0.50
C GLY A 148 18.38 28.18 0.80
N GLU A 149 18.65 26.95 1.21
CA GLU A 149 19.50 26.68 2.37
C GLU A 149 21.01 26.84 2.04
N LEU A 150 21.43 26.48 0.83
CA LEU A 150 22.80 26.73 0.38
C LEU A 150 23.10 28.24 0.28
N ASP A 151 22.16 29.02 -0.24
CA ASP A 151 22.28 30.48 -0.36
C ASP A 151 22.42 31.13 1.04
N LYS A 152 21.65 30.68 2.05
CA LYS A 152 21.80 31.12 3.44
C LYS A 152 23.16 30.82 4.03
N ARG A 153 23.78 29.71 3.60
CA ARG A 153 25.16 29.32 4.02
C ARG A 153 26.24 30.04 3.22
N GLY A 154 25.89 30.77 2.15
CA GLY A 154 26.84 31.39 1.25
C GLY A 154 27.69 30.38 0.46
N LEU A 155 27.17 29.17 0.21
CA LEU A 155 27.89 28.06 -0.43
C LEU A 155 27.30 27.75 -1.79
N GLN A 156 28.20 27.39 -2.72
CA GLN A 156 27.85 26.90 -4.07
C GLN A 156 28.26 25.42 -4.21
N ILE A 157 27.48 24.53 -3.61
CA ILE A 157 27.72 23.10 -3.68
C ILE A 157 26.83 22.52 -4.79
N PRO A 158 27.42 21.84 -5.80
CA PRO A 158 26.61 21.19 -6.82
C PRO A 158 25.82 20.02 -6.22
N PHE A 159 24.58 19.88 -6.63
CA PHE A 159 23.73 18.76 -6.28
C PHE A 159 22.79 18.43 -7.43
N ASP A 160 22.23 17.22 -7.40
CA ASP A 160 21.14 16.82 -8.27
C ASP A 160 19.92 16.41 -7.46
N VAL A 161 18.74 16.58 -8.04
CA VAL A 161 17.49 16.04 -7.58
C VAL A 161 17.03 14.98 -8.57
N ALA A 162 16.56 13.85 -8.08
CA ALA A 162 15.99 12.79 -8.89
C ALA A 162 14.64 12.31 -8.30
N SER A 163 13.77 11.79 -9.16
CA SER A 163 12.56 11.09 -8.77
C SER A 163 12.71 9.60 -9.05
N ASN A 164 12.50 8.77 -8.05
CA ASN A 164 12.54 7.32 -8.18
C ASN A 164 11.32 6.71 -7.51
N PRO A 165 10.14 6.83 -8.13
CA PRO A 165 8.90 6.30 -7.56
C PRO A 165 9.03 4.79 -7.34
N GLU A 166 8.42 4.32 -6.24
CA GLU A 166 8.38 2.92 -5.89
C GLU A 166 7.10 2.25 -6.43
N PHE A 167 7.15 0.94 -6.63
CA PHE A 167 6.02 0.11 -7.06
C PHE A 167 5.89 -1.12 -6.18
N LEU A 168 6.21 -0.97 -4.90
CA LEU A 168 6.18 -2.03 -3.91
C LEU A 168 4.73 -2.36 -3.54
N LYS A 169 4.47 -3.64 -3.33
CA LYS A 169 3.19 -4.12 -2.80
C LYS A 169 3.39 -4.57 -1.36
N GLU A 170 2.66 -3.99 -0.43
CA GLU A 170 2.62 -4.47 0.96
C GLU A 170 2.35 -5.97 0.99
N GLY A 171 3.07 -6.70 1.85
CA GLY A 171 3.05 -8.16 1.90
C GLY A 171 3.90 -8.88 0.83
N ALA A 172 4.51 -8.14 -0.11
CA ALA A 172 5.44 -8.68 -1.11
C ALA A 172 6.54 -7.68 -1.50
N ALA A 173 6.76 -6.65 -0.69
CA ALA A 173 7.63 -5.53 -1.03
C ALA A 173 9.11 -5.92 -1.15
N ILE A 174 9.58 -6.82 -0.31
CA ILE A 174 10.95 -7.35 -0.41
C ILE A 174 11.16 -8.00 -1.78
N LYS A 175 10.24 -8.86 -2.19
CA LYS A 175 10.31 -9.52 -3.50
C LYS A 175 10.26 -8.51 -4.64
N ASP A 176 9.35 -7.54 -4.57
CA ASP A 176 9.20 -6.50 -5.59
C ASP A 176 10.43 -5.61 -5.68
N PHE A 177 11.11 -5.34 -4.56
CA PHE A 177 12.34 -4.55 -4.54
C PHE A 177 13.54 -5.34 -5.08
N MET A 178 13.68 -6.61 -4.65
CA MET A 178 14.82 -7.48 -5.05
C MET A 178 14.70 -7.98 -6.48
N SER A 179 13.48 -8.06 -7.01
CA SER A 179 13.18 -8.54 -8.37
C SER A 179 12.10 -7.66 -9.02
N PRO A 180 12.42 -6.38 -9.31
CA PRO A 180 11.44 -5.42 -9.82
C PRO A 180 11.09 -5.70 -11.29
N ASP A 181 9.81 -5.53 -11.67
CA ASP A 181 9.41 -5.54 -13.08
C ASP A 181 10.10 -4.42 -13.89
N ARG A 182 10.32 -3.27 -13.25
CA ARG A 182 11.06 -2.10 -13.77
C ARG A 182 11.48 -1.19 -12.62
N ILE A 183 12.51 -0.39 -12.89
CA ILE A 183 12.93 0.73 -12.05
C ILE A 183 12.76 1.99 -12.86
N VAL A 184 11.95 2.96 -12.40
CA VAL A 184 11.75 4.26 -13.06
C VAL A 184 12.57 5.31 -12.35
N ILE A 185 13.34 6.09 -13.10
CA ILE A 185 14.18 7.15 -12.55
C ILE A 185 14.04 8.41 -13.42
N GLY A 186 13.50 9.48 -12.82
CA GLY A 186 13.48 10.82 -13.39
C GLY A 186 14.73 11.58 -13.01
N ILE A 187 15.47 12.09 -14.01
CA ILE A 187 16.73 12.82 -13.82
C ILE A 187 16.90 13.92 -14.87
N GLU A 188 17.80 14.86 -14.57
CA GLU A 188 18.19 15.93 -15.50
C GLU A 188 19.69 15.86 -15.88
N SER A 189 20.52 15.14 -15.12
CA SER A 189 21.96 15.13 -15.32
C SER A 189 22.52 13.74 -15.65
N LYS A 190 23.50 13.72 -16.56
CA LYS A 190 24.25 12.49 -16.93
C LYS A 190 25.02 11.92 -15.75
N ARG A 191 25.54 12.79 -14.88
CA ARG A 191 26.25 12.39 -13.67
C ARG A 191 25.37 11.62 -12.70
N ALA A 192 24.13 12.10 -12.48
CA ALA A 192 23.16 11.40 -11.65
C ALA A 192 22.76 10.05 -12.27
N GLU A 193 22.58 9.98 -13.61
CA GLU A 193 22.29 8.74 -14.33
C GLU A 193 23.37 7.68 -14.08
N GLU A 194 24.64 8.03 -14.21
CA GLU A 194 25.76 7.12 -14.01
C GLU A 194 25.84 6.58 -12.57
N ILE A 195 25.60 7.45 -11.58
CA ILE A 195 25.64 7.07 -10.16
C ILE A 195 24.45 6.13 -9.83
N LEU A 196 23.23 6.48 -10.27
CA LEU A 196 22.05 5.68 -10.03
C LEU A 196 22.05 4.35 -10.81
N THR A 197 22.62 4.33 -12.03
CA THR A 197 22.86 3.09 -12.78
C THR A 197 23.75 2.14 -12.00
N LYS A 198 24.87 2.64 -11.45
CA LYS A 198 25.78 1.82 -10.62
C LYS A 198 25.08 1.31 -9.36
N LEU A 199 24.24 2.14 -8.75
CA LEU A 199 23.48 1.77 -7.54
C LEU A 199 22.53 0.61 -7.80
N TYR A 200 21.78 0.66 -8.90
CA TYR A 200 20.78 -0.36 -9.23
C TYR A 200 21.34 -1.56 -9.98
N LYS A 201 22.61 -1.51 -10.43
CA LYS A 201 23.24 -2.60 -11.19
C LYS A 201 23.12 -3.98 -10.54
N PRO A 202 23.26 -4.16 -9.20
CA PRO A 202 23.09 -5.47 -8.57
C PRO A 202 21.71 -6.09 -8.76
N PHE A 203 20.65 -5.27 -8.89
CA PHE A 203 19.28 -5.72 -9.10
C PHE A 203 18.98 -6.07 -10.57
N LEU A 204 19.88 -5.75 -11.50
CA LEU A 204 19.66 -5.92 -12.95
C LEU A 204 20.16 -7.26 -13.49
N LEU A 205 20.67 -8.16 -12.66
CA LEU A 205 21.26 -9.45 -13.05
C LEU A 205 20.30 -10.40 -13.77
N GLN A 206 18.98 -10.13 -13.72
CA GLN A 206 17.93 -10.94 -14.34
C GLN A 206 17.15 -10.20 -15.43
N ASN A 207 17.81 -9.33 -16.22
CA ASN A 207 17.20 -8.54 -17.30
C ASN A 207 16.17 -7.48 -16.88
N PHE A 208 16.22 -6.98 -15.66
CA PHE A 208 15.39 -5.86 -15.25
C PHE A 208 15.81 -4.57 -15.94
N ARG A 209 14.83 -3.72 -16.27
CA ARG A 209 15.09 -2.47 -16.98
C ARG A 209 15.05 -1.29 -16.01
N VAL A 210 16.11 -0.48 -16.04
CA VAL A 210 16.03 0.90 -15.55
C VAL A 210 15.53 1.75 -16.71
N ILE A 211 14.45 2.46 -16.47
CA ILE A 211 13.83 3.38 -17.44
C ILE A 211 14.14 4.78 -16.95
N PHE A 212 15.06 5.44 -17.65
CA PHE A 212 15.36 6.84 -17.40
C PHE A 212 14.43 7.74 -18.20
N MET A 213 13.96 8.81 -17.57
CA MET A 213 13.09 9.81 -18.18
C MET A 213 13.30 11.17 -17.49
N ASP A 214 12.63 12.22 -17.96
CA ASP A 214 12.55 13.48 -17.24
C ASP A 214 11.80 13.33 -15.91
N ILE A 215 12.05 14.23 -14.97
CA ILE A 215 11.50 14.12 -13.62
C ILE A 215 9.97 14.22 -13.59
N PRO A 216 9.32 15.18 -14.29
CA PRO A 216 7.86 15.25 -14.34
C PRO A 216 7.19 13.97 -14.87
N SER A 217 7.79 13.34 -15.89
CA SER A 217 7.30 12.05 -16.42
C SER A 217 7.45 10.92 -15.41
N ALA A 218 8.51 10.89 -14.62
CA ALA A 218 8.70 9.89 -13.57
C ALA A 218 7.68 10.07 -12.42
N GLU A 219 7.45 11.31 -11.97
CA GLU A 219 6.42 11.65 -10.98
C GLU A 219 5.04 11.23 -11.49
N MET A 220 4.67 11.57 -12.74
CA MET A 220 3.38 11.20 -13.35
C MET A 220 3.24 9.68 -13.51
N THR A 221 4.31 8.95 -13.84
CA THR A 221 4.27 7.50 -14.08
C THR A 221 3.72 6.73 -12.87
N LYS A 222 4.05 7.16 -11.66
CA LYS A 222 3.55 6.52 -10.43
C LYS A 222 2.03 6.68 -10.31
N TYR A 223 1.53 7.91 -10.47
CA TYR A 223 0.09 8.19 -10.41
C TYR A 223 -0.68 7.47 -11.50
N ALA A 224 -0.18 7.53 -12.74
CA ALA A 224 -0.82 6.87 -13.88
C ALA A 224 -0.88 5.35 -13.69
N ALA A 225 0.19 4.72 -13.17
CA ALA A 225 0.21 3.29 -12.88
C ALA A 225 -0.83 2.91 -11.82
N ASN A 226 -0.88 3.62 -10.69
CA ASN A 226 -1.84 3.34 -9.63
C ASN A 226 -3.28 3.62 -10.06
N ALA A 227 -3.53 4.70 -10.78
CA ALA A 227 -4.84 5.03 -11.34
C ALA A 227 -5.32 3.97 -12.35
N MET A 228 -4.44 3.44 -13.22
CA MET A 228 -4.77 2.37 -14.15
C MET A 228 -5.17 1.08 -13.39
N LEU A 229 -4.44 0.72 -12.33
CA LEU A 229 -4.78 -0.45 -11.52
C LEU A 229 -6.11 -0.28 -10.79
N ALA A 230 -6.36 0.90 -10.21
CA ALA A 230 -7.63 1.25 -9.59
C ALA A 230 -8.79 1.22 -10.58
N THR A 231 -8.56 1.73 -11.81
CA THR A 231 -9.54 1.69 -12.92
C THR A 231 -9.94 0.24 -13.24
N ARG A 232 -8.97 -0.68 -13.34
CA ARG A 232 -9.26 -2.09 -13.63
C ARG A 232 -10.12 -2.73 -12.55
N ILE A 233 -9.87 -2.42 -11.28
CA ILE A 233 -10.66 -2.95 -10.15
C ILE A 233 -12.08 -2.37 -10.20
N SER A 234 -12.23 -1.04 -10.31
CA SER A 234 -13.55 -0.40 -10.38
C SER A 234 -14.34 -0.84 -11.60
N PHE A 235 -13.68 -0.97 -12.76
CA PHE A 235 -14.31 -1.52 -13.98
C PHE A 235 -14.87 -2.92 -13.74
N MET A 236 -14.09 -3.84 -13.14
CA MET A 236 -14.56 -5.19 -12.88
C MET A 236 -15.65 -5.24 -11.81
N ASN A 237 -15.63 -4.34 -10.84
CA ASN A 237 -16.70 -4.23 -9.86
C ASN A 237 -18.01 -3.76 -10.51
N ASP A 238 -17.94 -2.79 -11.40
CA ASP A 238 -19.12 -2.30 -12.14
C ASP A 238 -19.69 -3.39 -13.07
N ILE A 239 -18.83 -4.11 -13.79
CA ILE A 239 -19.22 -5.28 -14.59
C ILE A 239 -19.84 -6.38 -13.71
N ALA A 240 -19.29 -6.66 -12.52
CA ALA A 240 -19.84 -7.66 -11.61
C ALA A 240 -21.27 -7.30 -11.16
N ASN A 241 -21.50 -6.04 -10.81
CA ASN A 241 -22.82 -5.54 -10.42
C ASN A 241 -23.84 -5.63 -11.57
N LEU A 242 -23.40 -5.44 -12.81
CA LEU A 242 -24.26 -5.66 -13.98
C LEU A 242 -24.50 -7.16 -14.23
N CYS A 243 -23.48 -8.01 -14.12
CA CYS A 243 -23.59 -9.47 -14.30
C CYS A 243 -24.69 -10.05 -13.39
N GLU A 244 -24.76 -9.63 -12.15
CA GLU A 244 -25.80 -10.10 -11.21
C GLU A 244 -27.23 -9.77 -11.70
N ARG A 245 -27.42 -8.64 -12.35
CA ARG A 245 -28.74 -8.20 -12.85
C ARG A 245 -29.17 -8.90 -14.13
N VAL A 246 -28.20 -9.31 -14.95
CA VAL A 246 -28.47 -9.95 -16.25
C VAL A 246 -28.26 -11.47 -16.23
N GLY A 247 -27.89 -12.04 -15.07
CA GLY A 247 -27.69 -13.48 -14.90
C GLY A 247 -26.38 -14.01 -15.50
N ALA A 248 -25.37 -13.14 -15.68
CA ALA A 248 -24.04 -13.54 -16.13
C ALA A 248 -23.13 -13.87 -14.93
N ASP A 249 -22.13 -14.73 -15.15
CA ASP A 249 -21.10 -15.05 -14.16
C ASP A 249 -19.87 -14.19 -14.40
N VAL A 250 -19.55 -13.30 -13.44
CA VAL A 250 -18.40 -12.39 -13.52
C VAL A 250 -17.06 -13.11 -13.58
N ASP A 251 -16.92 -14.30 -13.00
CA ASP A 251 -15.66 -15.05 -13.04
C ASP A 251 -15.42 -15.62 -14.47
N SER A 252 -16.47 -16.07 -15.13
CA SER A 252 -16.43 -16.47 -16.54
C SER A 252 -16.12 -15.27 -17.45
N VAL A 253 -16.73 -14.11 -17.22
CA VAL A 253 -16.42 -12.87 -17.95
C VAL A 253 -14.95 -12.48 -17.74
N ARG A 254 -14.48 -12.50 -16.51
CA ARG A 254 -13.08 -12.22 -16.16
C ARG A 254 -12.11 -13.14 -16.91
N LYS A 255 -12.37 -14.45 -16.92
CA LYS A 255 -11.54 -15.43 -17.64
C LYS A 255 -11.54 -15.15 -19.14
N GLY A 256 -12.72 -14.85 -19.71
CA GLY A 256 -12.86 -14.55 -21.12
C GLY A 256 -12.06 -13.33 -21.56
N ILE A 257 -12.26 -12.18 -20.91
CA ILE A 257 -11.51 -10.95 -21.26
C ILE A 257 -10.03 -11.04 -20.90
N GLY A 258 -9.69 -11.70 -19.80
CA GLY A 258 -8.31 -11.85 -19.33
C GLY A 258 -7.46 -12.78 -20.21
N ALA A 259 -8.08 -13.60 -21.07
CA ALA A 259 -7.38 -14.44 -22.05
C ALA A 259 -6.83 -13.62 -23.23
N ASP A 260 -7.36 -12.42 -23.50
CA ASP A 260 -6.78 -11.50 -24.48
C ASP A 260 -5.46 -10.92 -23.96
N ALA A 261 -4.36 -11.15 -24.68
CA ALA A 261 -3.03 -10.69 -24.32
C ALA A 261 -2.93 -9.15 -24.18
N ARG A 262 -3.78 -8.39 -24.86
CA ARG A 262 -3.85 -6.93 -24.78
C ARG A 262 -4.42 -6.45 -23.45
N ILE A 263 -5.24 -7.28 -22.78
CA ILE A 263 -5.87 -7.02 -21.50
C ILE A 263 -5.06 -7.66 -20.37
N GLY A 264 -4.79 -8.97 -20.47
CA GLY A 264 -4.10 -9.77 -19.45
C GLY A 264 -4.96 -9.98 -18.19
N GLN A 265 -4.56 -10.90 -17.33
CA GLN A 265 -5.38 -11.41 -16.24
C GLN A 265 -5.28 -10.61 -14.91
N LYS A 266 -4.24 -9.78 -14.76
CA LYS A 266 -3.94 -9.10 -13.48
C LYS A 266 -4.94 -7.96 -13.21
N PHE A 267 -5.35 -7.80 -11.94
CA PHE A 267 -6.27 -6.74 -11.48
C PHE A 267 -7.68 -6.77 -12.11
N LEU A 268 -8.16 -7.95 -12.49
CA LEU A 268 -9.51 -8.17 -13.01
C LEU A 268 -10.42 -8.89 -12.01
N TYR A 269 -10.13 -8.88 -10.74
CA TYR A 269 -10.94 -9.54 -9.72
C TYR A 269 -11.95 -8.55 -9.13
N ALA A 270 -13.24 -8.88 -9.26
CA ALA A 270 -14.29 -8.14 -8.60
C ALA A 270 -14.31 -8.43 -7.09
N GLY A 271 -14.66 -7.43 -6.29
CA GLY A 271 -14.72 -7.54 -4.84
C GLY A 271 -15.47 -6.37 -4.21
N CYS A 272 -15.25 -6.14 -2.91
CA CYS A 272 -15.93 -5.09 -2.14
C CYS A 272 -15.27 -3.70 -2.24
N GLY A 273 -14.49 -3.44 -3.29
CA GLY A 273 -13.75 -2.18 -3.47
C GLY A 273 -12.29 -2.28 -3.02
N TYR A 274 -11.49 -1.30 -3.41
CA TYR A 274 -10.11 -1.17 -3.00
C TYR A 274 -9.98 -0.21 -1.81
N GLY A 275 -8.94 -0.43 -1.00
CA GLY A 275 -8.52 0.41 0.11
C GLY A 275 -6.99 0.50 0.14
N GLY A 276 -6.42 0.64 1.32
CA GLY A 276 -5.00 0.77 1.58
C GLY A 276 -4.48 2.19 1.44
N SER A 277 -3.20 2.36 1.68
CA SER A 277 -2.53 3.66 1.73
C SER A 277 -2.26 4.30 0.38
N CYS A 278 -2.33 3.53 -0.72
CA CYS A 278 -1.86 3.97 -2.03
C CYS A 278 -3.01 4.37 -2.97
N PHE A 279 -3.87 3.43 -3.38
CA PHE A 279 -4.86 3.69 -4.42
C PHE A 279 -5.81 4.84 -4.09
N PRO A 280 -6.47 4.88 -2.91
CA PRO A 280 -7.40 5.97 -2.62
C PRO A 280 -6.71 7.34 -2.63
N LYS A 281 -5.54 7.43 -2.00
CA LYS A 281 -4.75 8.67 -1.93
C LYS A 281 -4.28 9.12 -3.32
N ASP A 282 -3.71 8.21 -4.10
CA ASP A 282 -3.09 8.56 -5.38
C ASP A 282 -4.14 8.90 -6.45
N VAL A 283 -5.29 8.24 -6.43
CA VAL A 283 -6.45 8.57 -7.29
C VAL A 283 -6.95 9.98 -6.97
N LYS A 284 -7.18 10.30 -5.69
CA LYS A 284 -7.63 11.64 -5.25
C LYS A 284 -6.60 12.72 -5.60
N ALA A 285 -5.31 12.47 -5.34
CA ALA A 285 -4.23 13.41 -5.67
C ALA A 285 -4.11 13.66 -7.20
N LEU A 286 -4.33 12.64 -8.03
CA LEU A 286 -4.32 12.79 -9.48
C LEU A 286 -5.51 13.62 -9.96
N ILE A 287 -6.72 13.42 -9.42
CA ILE A 287 -7.90 14.25 -9.69
C ILE A 287 -7.62 15.70 -9.31
N HIS A 288 -7.08 15.94 -8.12
CA HIS A 288 -6.73 17.28 -7.64
C HIS A 288 -5.70 17.96 -8.56
N THR A 289 -4.65 17.23 -8.95
CA THR A 289 -3.65 17.72 -9.93
C THR A 289 -4.30 18.12 -11.25
N GLY A 290 -5.29 17.36 -11.72
CA GLY A 290 -6.08 17.72 -12.91
C GLY A 290 -6.79 19.05 -12.71
N VAL A 291 -7.53 19.21 -11.62
CA VAL A 291 -8.28 20.44 -11.30
C VAL A 291 -7.35 21.65 -11.20
N GLU A 292 -6.22 21.56 -10.49
CA GLU A 292 -5.23 22.64 -10.40
C GLU A 292 -4.69 23.10 -11.75
N ASN A 293 -4.64 22.18 -12.73
CA ASN A 293 -4.16 22.45 -14.08
C ASN A 293 -5.30 22.69 -15.08
N GLY A 294 -6.54 22.93 -14.61
CA GLY A 294 -7.70 23.22 -15.45
C GLY A 294 -8.19 22.04 -16.29
N TYR A 295 -7.89 20.80 -15.88
CA TYR A 295 -8.25 19.60 -16.59
C TYR A 295 -9.08 18.63 -15.73
N HIS A 296 -10.28 18.26 -16.22
CA HIS A 296 -11.14 17.29 -15.55
C HIS A 296 -10.76 15.86 -15.91
N MET A 297 -10.46 15.06 -14.90
CA MET A 297 -10.07 13.65 -15.02
C MET A 297 -11.32 12.75 -15.02
N GLU A 298 -12.20 12.87 -16.02
CA GLU A 298 -13.53 12.22 -16.07
C GLU A 298 -13.50 10.72 -15.74
N ILE A 299 -12.56 9.97 -16.31
CA ILE A 299 -12.42 8.53 -16.06
C ILE A 299 -12.04 8.28 -14.60
N ILE A 300 -11.08 9.01 -14.07
CA ILE A 300 -10.55 8.78 -12.72
C ILE A 300 -11.55 9.20 -11.65
N GLU A 301 -12.30 10.27 -11.88
CA GLU A 301 -13.45 10.66 -11.05
C GLU A 301 -14.54 9.58 -11.04
N ALA A 302 -14.84 8.98 -12.20
CA ALA A 302 -15.78 7.86 -12.29
C ALA A 302 -15.27 6.64 -11.50
N VAL A 303 -13.99 6.33 -11.58
CA VAL A 303 -13.33 5.23 -10.84
C VAL A 303 -13.50 5.41 -9.33
N GLU A 304 -13.26 6.62 -8.82
CA GLU A 304 -13.42 6.95 -7.40
C GLU A 304 -14.88 6.80 -6.96
N ARG A 305 -15.84 7.35 -7.73
CA ARG A 305 -17.28 7.22 -7.41
C ARG A 305 -17.74 5.76 -7.39
N VAL A 306 -17.26 4.93 -8.32
CA VAL A 306 -17.57 3.50 -8.36
C VAL A 306 -17.01 2.81 -7.13
N ASN A 307 -15.75 3.11 -6.75
CA ASN A 307 -15.12 2.49 -5.60
C ASN A 307 -15.83 2.85 -4.28
N GLU A 308 -16.21 4.11 -4.08
CA GLU A 308 -16.92 4.54 -2.87
C GLU A 308 -18.28 3.82 -2.73
N LYS A 309 -19.03 3.65 -3.82
CA LYS A 309 -20.25 2.83 -3.81
C LYS A 309 -19.96 1.38 -3.48
N GLN A 310 -18.89 0.83 -4.08
CA GLN A 310 -18.54 -0.57 -3.92
C GLN A 310 -18.17 -0.96 -2.49
N LYS A 311 -17.61 -0.05 -1.69
CA LYS A 311 -17.32 -0.30 -0.27
C LYS A 311 -18.55 -0.67 0.56
N SER A 312 -19.75 -0.29 0.12
CA SER A 312 -21.02 -0.60 0.79
C SER A 312 -21.74 -1.84 0.26
N ILE A 313 -21.29 -2.43 -0.86
CA ILE A 313 -22.05 -3.47 -1.56
C ILE A 313 -22.32 -4.72 -0.71
N VAL A 314 -21.35 -5.11 0.14
CA VAL A 314 -21.52 -6.27 1.04
C VAL A 314 -22.62 -6.02 2.08
N TYR A 315 -22.64 -4.81 2.63
CA TYR A 315 -23.71 -4.40 3.56
C TYR A 315 -25.10 -4.39 2.88
N GLU A 316 -25.18 -3.82 1.67
CA GLU A 316 -26.45 -3.78 0.92
C GLU A 316 -26.97 -5.18 0.59
N LYS A 317 -26.09 -6.10 0.20
CA LYS A 317 -26.43 -7.51 -0.04
C LYS A 317 -26.87 -8.21 1.25
N LEU A 318 -26.18 -7.96 2.36
CA LEU A 318 -26.57 -8.50 3.65
C LEU A 318 -27.99 -8.05 4.04
N VAL A 319 -28.29 -6.76 3.92
CA VAL A 319 -29.63 -6.23 4.19
C VAL A 319 -30.68 -6.91 3.32
N ALA A 320 -30.41 -7.07 2.03
CA ALA A 320 -31.34 -7.71 1.10
C ALA A 320 -31.59 -9.18 1.47
N LEU A 321 -30.54 -9.95 1.77
CA LEU A 321 -30.64 -11.37 2.09
C LEU A 321 -31.33 -11.62 3.42
N ILE A 322 -30.99 -10.90 4.50
CA ILE A 322 -31.65 -11.03 5.81
C ILE A 322 -33.11 -10.58 5.72
N SER A 323 -33.41 -9.51 4.98
CA SER A 323 -34.79 -9.07 4.78
C SER A 323 -35.64 -10.13 4.08
N ALA A 324 -35.05 -10.83 3.08
CA ALA A 324 -35.71 -11.94 2.39
C ALA A 324 -35.92 -13.15 3.31
N GLU A 325 -34.92 -13.50 4.12
CA GLU A 325 -35.03 -14.58 5.13
C GLU A 325 -36.11 -14.27 6.15
N ASP A 326 -36.19 -13.02 6.64
CA ASP A 326 -37.24 -12.56 7.58
C ASP A 326 -38.60 -12.32 6.89
N SER A 327 -38.74 -12.67 5.60
CA SER A 327 -39.96 -12.51 4.78
C SER A 327 -40.50 -11.09 4.73
N LEU A 328 -39.65 -10.10 4.77
CA LEU A 328 -40.02 -8.69 4.66
C LEU A 328 -40.40 -8.35 3.19
N LYS A 329 -41.47 -7.55 3.03
CA LYS A 329 -41.96 -7.13 1.72
C LYS A 329 -40.96 -6.25 0.94
N GLN A 330 -40.12 -5.55 1.67
CA GLN A 330 -39.03 -4.71 1.12
C GLN A 330 -37.81 -4.82 1.99
N ALA A 331 -36.63 -4.71 1.38
CA ALA A 331 -35.36 -4.68 2.11
C ALA A 331 -35.33 -3.48 3.07
N SER A 332 -34.98 -3.75 4.32
CA SER A 332 -34.91 -2.74 5.38
C SER A 332 -33.69 -2.98 6.26
N GLU A 333 -32.92 -1.95 6.49
CA GLU A 333 -31.76 -2.03 7.40
C GLU A 333 -32.15 -2.44 8.83
N SER A 334 -33.38 -2.14 9.26
CA SER A 334 -33.89 -2.49 10.59
C SER A 334 -33.88 -4.02 10.87
N CYS A 335 -33.85 -4.85 9.84
CA CYS A 335 -33.73 -6.31 9.98
C CYS A 335 -32.41 -6.75 10.65
N LEU A 336 -31.37 -5.91 10.61
CA LEU A 336 -30.07 -6.20 11.21
C LEU A 336 -29.99 -5.82 12.69
N LYS A 337 -30.95 -5.07 13.23
CA LYS A 337 -30.91 -4.63 14.62
C LYS A 337 -30.94 -5.82 15.59
N GLY A 338 -29.89 -5.89 16.44
CA GLY A 338 -29.76 -6.98 17.44
C GLY A 338 -29.28 -8.31 16.87
N LYS A 339 -29.07 -8.42 15.54
CA LYS A 339 -28.46 -9.60 14.93
C LYS A 339 -26.94 -9.60 15.15
N THR A 340 -26.36 -10.79 15.20
CA THR A 340 -24.91 -11.01 15.31
C THR A 340 -24.34 -11.29 13.94
N ILE A 341 -23.39 -10.48 13.49
CA ILE A 341 -22.76 -10.58 12.18
C ILE A 341 -21.28 -10.95 12.35
N ALA A 342 -20.89 -12.10 11.81
CA ALA A 342 -19.49 -12.53 11.74
C ALA A 342 -18.83 -11.90 10.52
N LEU A 343 -17.66 -11.27 10.70
CA LEU A 343 -16.92 -10.61 9.63
C LEU A 343 -15.48 -11.14 9.59
N LEU A 344 -15.11 -11.75 8.49
CA LEU A 344 -13.79 -12.32 8.23
C LEU A 344 -12.97 -11.40 7.34
N GLY A 345 -11.82 -10.96 7.84
CA GLY A 345 -10.90 -10.07 7.17
C GLY A 345 -11.18 -8.59 7.46
N LEU A 346 -10.17 -7.92 7.99
CA LEU A 346 -10.19 -6.52 8.40
C LEU A 346 -9.27 -5.65 7.57
N ALA A 347 -8.07 -6.18 7.23
CA ALA A 347 -7.13 -5.52 6.34
C ALA A 347 -7.72 -5.35 4.93
N PHE A 348 -7.26 -4.32 4.19
CA PHE A 348 -7.76 -4.06 2.85
C PHE A 348 -7.42 -5.16 1.82
N LYS A 349 -6.40 -5.98 2.12
CA LYS A 349 -5.97 -7.17 1.37
C LYS A 349 -5.20 -8.14 2.28
N PRO A 350 -4.93 -9.39 1.85
CA PRO A 350 -4.09 -10.32 2.60
C PRO A 350 -2.63 -9.85 2.76
N GLU A 351 -1.93 -10.46 3.74
CA GLU A 351 -0.50 -10.29 4.01
C GLU A 351 -0.10 -8.87 4.46
N THR A 352 -1.03 -8.14 5.09
CA THR A 352 -0.79 -6.84 5.71
C THR A 352 -1.75 -6.61 6.88
N ASP A 353 -1.36 -5.72 7.80
CA ASP A 353 -2.22 -5.20 8.87
C ASP A 353 -2.90 -3.87 8.49
N ASP A 354 -2.64 -3.34 7.27
CA ASP A 354 -3.14 -2.03 6.85
C ASP A 354 -4.66 -2.03 6.67
N MET A 355 -5.33 -1.24 7.49
CA MET A 355 -6.79 -1.03 7.47
C MET A 355 -7.20 0.33 6.91
N ARG A 356 -6.27 1.15 6.41
CA ARG A 356 -6.60 2.46 5.86
C ARG A 356 -7.54 2.30 4.67
N GLU A 357 -8.64 3.05 4.68
CA GLU A 357 -9.67 2.99 3.62
C GLU A 357 -10.21 1.56 3.34
N ALA A 358 -10.06 0.63 4.29
CA ALA A 358 -10.52 -0.75 4.13
C ALA A 358 -12.05 -0.81 4.07
N PRO A 359 -12.64 -1.53 3.08
CA PRO A 359 -14.09 -1.71 2.99
C PRO A 359 -14.71 -2.33 4.25
N ALA A 360 -13.95 -3.15 5.00
CA ALA A 360 -14.40 -3.73 6.25
C ALA A 360 -14.81 -2.67 7.28
N LEU A 361 -14.06 -1.55 7.38
CA LEU A 361 -14.40 -0.45 8.30
C LEU A 361 -15.73 0.21 7.94
N VAL A 362 -16.02 0.38 6.65
CA VAL A 362 -17.29 0.95 6.18
C VAL A 362 -18.47 0.06 6.55
N VAL A 363 -18.31 -1.25 6.37
CA VAL A 363 -19.35 -2.23 6.71
C VAL A 363 -19.55 -2.31 8.22
N ILE A 364 -18.47 -2.36 9.02
CA ILE A 364 -18.54 -2.38 10.49
C ILE A 364 -19.26 -1.12 11.01
N ASP A 365 -18.89 0.07 10.53
CA ASP A 365 -19.52 1.32 10.95
C ASP A 365 -21.04 1.32 10.70
N LYS A 366 -21.48 0.87 9.51
CA LYS A 366 -22.90 0.75 9.17
C LYS A 366 -23.62 -0.27 10.08
N LEU A 367 -23.01 -1.42 10.34
CA LEU A 367 -23.58 -2.45 11.21
C LEU A 367 -23.74 -1.95 12.66
N LEU A 368 -22.73 -1.28 13.19
CA LEU A 368 -22.78 -0.72 14.54
C LEU A 368 -23.84 0.39 14.66
N LYS A 369 -23.95 1.26 13.67
CA LYS A 369 -24.96 2.34 13.65
C LYS A 369 -26.39 1.84 13.68
N ILE A 370 -26.69 0.70 13.05
CA ILE A 370 -28.03 0.11 13.07
C ILE A 370 -28.28 -0.74 14.34
N GLY A 371 -27.26 -0.95 15.18
CA GLY A 371 -27.37 -1.71 16.41
C GLY A 371 -27.20 -3.23 16.22
N ALA A 372 -26.50 -3.67 15.20
CA ALA A 372 -26.04 -5.05 15.05
C ALA A 372 -24.84 -5.31 15.98
N GLN A 373 -24.68 -6.56 16.40
CA GLN A 373 -23.47 -7.04 17.08
C GLN A 373 -22.49 -7.57 16.04
N VAL A 374 -21.24 -7.13 16.10
CA VAL A 374 -20.21 -7.52 15.10
C VAL A 374 -19.12 -8.34 15.79
N ARG A 375 -18.87 -9.54 15.27
CA ARG A 375 -17.74 -10.40 15.65
C ARG A 375 -16.74 -10.40 14.51
N VAL A 376 -15.46 -10.23 14.83
CA VAL A 376 -14.43 -10.08 13.78
C VAL A 376 -13.28 -11.06 13.97
N PHE A 377 -12.71 -11.47 12.84
CA PHE A 377 -11.46 -12.20 12.81
C PHE A 377 -10.61 -11.81 11.59
N ASP A 378 -9.35 -11.51 11.84
CA ASP A 378 -8.31 -11.30 10.82
C ASP A 378 -7.00 -11.92 11.33
N PRO A 379 -6.20 -12.59 10.49
CA PRO A 379 -4.94 -13.21 10.92
C PRO A 379 -3.89 -12.23 11.49
N ILE A 380 -3.89 -10.98 11.02
CA ILE A 380 -2.82 -10.00 11.29
C ILE A 380 -3.38 -8.67 11.82
N ALA A 381 -4.51 -8.19 11.30
CA ALA A 381 -4.99 -6.82 11.53
C ALA A 381 -5.83 -6.64 12.82
N MET A 382 -5.88 -7.61 13.73
CA MET A 382 -6.72 -7.52 14.94
C MET A 382 -6.29 -6.38 15.86
N ASP A 383 -4.99 -6.22 16.12
CA ASP A 383 -4.45 -5.17 16.98
C ASP A 383 -4.66 -3.78 16.36
N GLU A 384 -4.46 -3.66 15.06
CA GLU A 384 -4.70 -2.42 14.33
C GLU A 384 -6.20 -2.05 14.33
N CYS A 385 -7.09 -3.04 14.21
CA CYS A 385 -8.52 -2.84 14.34
C CYS A 385 -8.87 -2.31 15.74
N LYS A 386 -8.34 -2.95 16.78
CA LYS A 386 -8.57 -2.54 18.16
C LYS A 386 -8.04 -1.12 18.43
N ARG A 387 -6.91 -0.77 17.86
CA ARG A 387 -6.36 0.59 17.94
C ARG A 387 -7.29 1.64 17.30
N ARG A 388 -7.99 1.28 16.20
CA ARG A 388 -8.86 2.20 15.45
C ARG A 388 -10.26 2.37 16.04
N ILE A 389 -10.89 1.25 16.39
CA ILE A 389 -12.32 1.23 16.79
C ILE A 389 -12.55 0.73 18.21
N GLY A 390 -11.47 0.48 18.97
CA GLY A 390 -11.57 0.04 20.38
C GLY A 390 -12.30 -1.27 20.54
N ASP A 391 -13.10 -1.38 21.59
CA ASP A 391 -13.89 -2.56 21.93
C ASP A 391 -15.35 -2.49 21.41
N SER A 392 -15.58 -1.76 20.31
CA SER A 392 -16.92 -1.65 19.69
C SER A 392 -17.38 -2.93 18.98
N VAL A 393 -16.48 -3.88 18.76
CA VAL A 393 -16.72 -5.20 18.16
C VAL A 393 -16.16 -6.32 19.06
N THR A 394 -16.63 -7.55 18.86
CA THR A 394 -16.07 -8.72 19.55
C THR A 394 -14.93 -9.32 18.74
N TYR A 395 -13.73 -9.31 19.28
CA TYR A 395 -12.54 -9.93 18.69
C TYR A 395 -12.51 -11.42 18.98
N THR A 396 -12.30 -12.24 17.97
CA THR A 396 -12.31 -13.71 18.09
C THR A 396 -10.96 -14.30 17.66
N SER A 397 -10.70 -15.55 18.04
CA SER A 397 -9.39 -16.18 17.84
C SER A 397 -9.25 -16.96 16.53
N ASN A 398 -10.37 -17.29 15.87
CA ASN A 398 -10.41 -18.04 14.63
C ASN A 398 -11.75 -17.88 13.90
N ILE A 399 -11.85 -18.45 12.70
CA ILE A 399 -13.04 -18.41 11.84
C ILE A 399 -14.28 -18.97 12.54
N TYR A 400 -14.13 -20.08 13.26
CA TYR A 400 -15.26 -20.81 13.85
C TYR A 400 -15.81 -20.09 15.07
N ASP A 401 -14.92 -19.56 15.92
CA ASP A 401 -15.32 -18.70 17.03
C ASP A 401 -16.02 -17.42 16.52
N CYS A 402 -15.56 -16.89 15.38
CA CYS A 402 -16.21 -15.74 14.77
C CYS A 402 -17.63 -16.06 14.31
N ALA A 403 -17.81 -17.23 13.70
CA ALA A 403 -19.10 -17.69 13.17
C ALA A 403 -20.08 -18.20 14.24
N ASP A 404 -19.60 -18.49 15.46
CA ASP A 404 -20.44 -19.08 16.52
C ASP A 404 -21.60 -18.17 16.93
N GLY A 405 -22.83 -18.68 16.78
CA GLY A 405 -24.06 -17.95 17.07
C GLY A 405 -24.38 -16.80 16.11
N ALA A 406 -23.62 -16.63 15.03
CA ALA A 406 -23.84 -15.56 14.05
C ALA A 406 -25.10 -15.80 13.20
N ASP A 407 -25.86 -14.72 12.95
CA ASP A 407 -26.99 -14.71 12.03
C ASP A 407 -26.52 -14.65 10.55
N ALA A 408 -25.34 -14.07 10.30
CA ALA A 408 -24.72 -14.02 8.97
C ALA A 408 -23.19 -14.03 9.05
N LEU A 409 -22.56 -14.49 7.97
CA LEU A 409 -21.09 -14.52 7.76
C LEU A 409 -20.70 -13.67 6.56
N LEU A 410 -19.82 -12.71 6.77
CA LEU A 410 -19.28 -11.83 5.73
C LEU A 410 -17.80 -12.12 5.48
N LEU A 411 -17.37 -12.17 4.23
CA LEU A 411 -15.97 -12.19 3.85
C LEU A 411 -15.55 -10.86 3.25
N MET A 412 -14.60 -10.18 3.89
CA MET A 412 -14.12 -8.86 3.45
C MET A 412 -12.67 -8.88 2.91
N THR A 413 -11.87 -9.89 3.31
CA THR A 413 -10.46 -10.02 2.84
C THR A 413 -10.16 -11.48 2.53
N GLU A 414 -9.55 -11.73 1.36
CA GLU A 414 -9.34 -13.06 0.80
C GLU A 414 -8.10 -13.78 1.34
N TRP A 415 -7.94 -13.87 2.66
CA TRP A 415 -6.85 -14.62 3.28
C TRP A 415 -6.84 -16.08 2.85
N ARG A 416 -5.64 -16.67 2.73
CA ARG A 416 -5.49 -18.08 2.29
C ARG A 416 -6.29 -19.04 3.16
N GLN A 417 -6.27 -18.84 4.49
CA GLN A 417 -6.96 -19.69 5.44
C GLN A 417 -8.50 -19.60 5.34
N PHE A 418 -9.04 -18.55 4.70
CA PHE A 418 -10.48 -18.41 4.50
C PHE A 418 -11.00 -19.12 3.24
N ARG A 419 -10.10 -19.64 2.36
CA ARG A 419 -10.50 -20.23 1.09
C ARG A 419 -11.19 -21.58 1.23
N LEU A 420 -10.79 -22.39 2.19
CA LEU A 420 -11.31 -23.74 2.41
C LEU A 420 -11.61 -23.95 3.91
N PRO A 421 -12.61 -23.26 4.49
CA PRO A 421 -13.01 -23.49 5.86
C PRO A 421 -13.77 -24.83 5.95
N ALA A 422 -13.85 -25.39 7.14
CA ALA A 422 -14.67 -26.55 7.40
C ALA A 422 -16.15 -26.13 7.45
N TRP A 423 -16.80 -26.10 6.30
CA TRP A 423 -18.20 -25.64 6.16
C TRP A 423 -19.18 -26.40 7.07
N ASN A 424 -18.96 -27.70 7.26
CA ASN A 424 -19.75 -28.52 8.18
C ASN A 424 -19.65 -28.07 9.65
N VAL A 425 -18.58 -27.38 10.02
CA VAL A 425 -18.44 -26.75 11.35
C VAL A 425 -19.20 -25.43 11.37
N ILE A 426 -18.97 -24.59 10.35
CA ILE A 426 -19.64 -23.29 10.20
C ILE A 426 -21.17 -23.47 10.24
N ASP A 427 -21.70 -24.44 9.46
CA ASP A 427 -23.11 -24.76 9.41
C ASP A 427 -23.71 -25.12 10.77
N LYS A 428 -22.92 -25.80 11.62
CA LYS A 428 -23.37 -26.21 12.98
C LYS A 428 -23.32 -25.09 14.01
N VAL A 429 -22.35 -24.19 13.88
CA VAL A 429 -22.14 -23.14 14.91
C VAL A 429 -22.92 -21.86 14.60
N MET A 430 -23.19 -21.57 13.33
CA MET A 430 -24.01 -20.42 12.95
C MET A 430 -25.47 -20.61 13.30
N LYS A 431 -26.10 -19.53 13.71
CA LYS A 431 -27.56 -19.47 13.97
C LYS A 431 -28.35 -19.27 12.67
N GLY A 432 -27.85 -18.37 11.78
CA GLY A 432 -28.43 -18.08 10.46
C GLY A 432 -27.72 -18.81 9.32
N LYS A 433 -28.26 -18.69 8.11
CA LYS A 433 -27.73 -19.36 6.91
C LYS A 433 -27.26 -18.37 5.85
N VAL A 434 -27.20 -17.08 6.17
CA VAL A 434 -26.77 -16.03 5.22
C VAL A 434 -25.27 -15.92 5.19
N ILE A 435 -24.70 -16.04 3.98
CA ILE A 435 -23.27 -15.87 3.71
C ILE A 435 -23.11 -14.86 2.58
N VAL A 436 -22.25 -13.86 2.78
CA VAL A 436 -21.89 -12.88 1.74
C VAL A 436 -20.39 -12.90 1.51
N ASP A 437 -20.00 -13.38 0.34
CA ASP A 437 -18.60 -13.38 -0.11
C ASP A 437 -18.26 -12.11 -0.87
N GLY A 438 -17.65 -11.15 -0.20
CA GLY A 438 -17.21 -9.87 -0.78
C GLY A 438 -15.96 -9.98 -1.67
N ARG A 439 -15.38 -11.19 -1.83
CA ARG A 439 -14.11 -11.40 -2.57
C ARG A 439 -14.18 -12.46 -3.67
N ASN A 440 -15.34 -13.11 -3.83
CA ASN A 440 -15.57 -14.15 -4.83
C ASN A 440 -14.54 -15.30 -4.77
N ILE A 441 -14.22 -15.77 -3.54
CA ILE A 441 -13.27 -16.90 -3.37
C ILE A 441 -13.95 -18.21 -3.04
N TRP A 442 -15.24 -18.20 -2.72
CA TRP A 442 -16.02 -19.38 -2.37
C TRP A 442 -16.90 -19.84 -3.54
N ASN A 443 -17.03 -21.15 -3.69
CA ASN A 443 -17.93 -21.70 -4.70
C ASN A 443 -19.37 -21.70 -4.16
N ARG A 444 -20.20 -20.84 -4.70
CA ARG A 444 -21.61 -20.69 -4.30
C ARG A 444 -22.38 -22.02 -4.40
N VAL A 445 -22.21 -22.74 -5.51
CA VAL A 445 -22.96 -24.00 -5.77
C VAL A 445 -22.64 -25.08 -4.73
N ASP A 446 -21.39 -25.14 -4.28
CA ASP A 446 -20.96 -26.13 -3.28
C ASP A 446 -21.50 -25.80 -1.89
N ILE A 447 -21.55 -24.51 -1.54
CA ILE A 447 -22.06 -24.06 -0.24
C ILE A 447 -23.59 -24.18 -0.16
N GLU A 448 -24.33 -23.85 -1.23
CA GLU A 448 -25.79 -23.96 -1.27
C GLU A 448 -26.30 -25.41 -1.21
N LYS A 449 -25.43 -26.41 -1.45
CA LYS A 449 -25.78 -27.84 -1.33
C LYS A 449 -25.56 -28.41 0.08
N MET A 450 -24.89 -27.68 0.95
CA MET A 450 -24.64 -28.09 2.33
C MET A 450 -25.76 -27.67 3.26
#